data_e31800cb1d7f234aab2b826da0624702
#
_entry.id   e31800cb1d7f234aab2b826da0624702
#
_cell.length_a   1.000
_cell.length_b   1.000
_cell.length_c   1.000
_cell.angle_alpha   90.00
_cell.angle_beta   90.00
_cell.angle_gamma   90.00
#
_symmetry.space_group_name_H-M   'P 1'
#
loop_
_entity.id
_entity.type
_entity.pdbx_description
1 polymer ?
#
loop_
_entity_poly.entity_id
_entity_poly.type
_entity_poly.pdbx_seq_one_letter_code
_entity_poly.pdbx_strand_id
1 'polypeptide(L)'
;MKHFRLAIGYAFCLMVLATAGCRPKPKSQIGGEPSPNQPTSSPAATSPAQHPTPSPLSSQPSEIKAEQVQPLDLPKLANSVRPAVILVTVFDSSGKLLRNETGFFISEDGRFVTTGRAIDSAVNAVAKTADGGLYNVAGILASSPPLDLVILKADVKRVPFLDLSKNAKAEVGARVGVIGSALAGSEGVPREGTVAAKQPEFQGDRLEIAMPSASSAGSPVVDENGGVVGIVTSAGEKTIVTSSSALISLQSQIAPEATARWAKTSETSPNPRPTPKPRVVYAPQPAFPAEAHTRPGISRSGRFRVSFNAHGNARNVQIIQSTGNGLLDQATIGALRQWKSTPGREWSATVPVTFQE
;
A
#
# COMPACT_ATOMS: atom_id res chain seq x y z
N MET A 1 50.26 28.55 12.72
CA MET A 1 48.87 28.74 12.27
C MET A 1 48.65 27.84 11.08
N LYS A 2 48.06 26.66 11.31
CA LYS A 2 47.71 25.70 10.22
C LYS A 2 46.19 25.67 10.12
N HIS A 3 45.70 26.04 8.95
CA HIS A 3 44.30 26.14 8.64
C HIS A 3 43.69 24.74 8.53
N PHE A 4 42.66 24.45 9.34
CA PHE A 4 41.86 23.23 9.32
C PHE A 4 40.58 23.50 8.53
N ARG A 5 40.43 22.83 7.38
CA ARG A 5 39.20 22.90 6.57
C ARG A 5 38.25 21.79 6.98
N LEU A 6 37.11 22.16 7.50
CA LEU A 6 36.00 21.26 7.81
C LEU A 6 35.23 21.01 6.49
N ALA A 7 35.34 19.82 5.93
CA ALA A 7 34.57 19.40 4.78
C ALA A 7 33.27 18.72 5.27
N ILE A 8 32.14 19.40 5.07
CA ILE A 8 30.81 18.83 5.28
C ILE A 8 30.41 18.18 3.95
N GLY A 9 30.69 16.90 3.81
CA GLY A 9 30.28 16.11 2.64
C GLY A 9 28.89 15.51 2.84
N TYR A 10 27.93 15.88 1.99
CA TYR A 10 26.69 15.14 1.81
C TYR A 10 27.00 13.89 0.98
N ALA A 11 27.02 12.73 1.60
CA ALA A 11 27.13 11.46 0.87
C ALA A 11 25.73 10.89 0.64
N PHE A 12 25.29 10.95 -0.60
CA PHE A 12 24.20 10.13 -1.13
C PHE A 12 24.76 8.72 -1.36
N CYS A 13 24.30 7.73 -0.61
CA CYS A 13 24.70 6.34 -0.78
C CYS A 13 23.65 5.61 -1.62
N LEU A 14 23.99 5.39 -2.89
CA LEU A 14 23.30 4.46 -3.79
C LEU A 14 23.81 3.05 -3.47
N MET A 15 22.92 2.20 -2.95
CA MET A 15 23.26 0.79 -2.68
C MET A 15 22.77 -0.08 -3.85
N VAL A 16 23.71 -0.53 -4.67
CA VAL A 16 23.50 -1.57 -5.69
C VAL A 16 23.74 -2.92 -5.02
N LEU A 17 22.70 -3.75 -4.90
CA LEU A 17 22.83 -5.14 -4.48
C LEU A 17 23.02 -6.03 -5.71
N ALA A 18 24.21 -6.61 -5.82
CA ALA A 18 24.48 -7.72 -6.72
C ALA A 18 24.28 -9.03 -5.94
N THR A 19 23.33 -9.85 -6.37
CA THR A 19 23.16 -11.22 -5.86
C THR A 19 23.82 -12.20 -6.79
N ALA A 20 24.88 -12.82 -6.32
CA ALA A 20 25.47 -14.00 -6.95
C ALA A 20 24.80 -15.26 -6.38
N GLY A 21 24.30 -16.12 -7.27
CA GLY A 21 23.65 -17.36 -6.92
C GLY A 21 24.62 -18.48 -6.58
N CYS A 22 24.18 -19.37 -5.72
CA CYS A 22 24.69 -20.74 -5.61
C CYS A 22 23.51 -21.71 -5.40
N ARG A 23 23.30 -22.56 -6.41
CA ARG A 23 22.50 -23.78 -6.30
C ARG A 23 23.37 -24.93 -5.79
N PRO A 24 22.87 -25.87 -5.00
CA PRO A 24 23.34 -27.26 -5.00
C PRO A 24 22.30 -28.20 -5.63
N LYS A 25 22.81 -29.11 -6.49
CA LYS A 25 22.11 -30.26 -7.09
C LYS A 25 21.89 -31.37 -6.08
N PRO A 26 20.83 -32.19 -6.24
CA PRO A 26 20.69 -33.43 -5.48
C PRO A 26 21.37 -34.59 -6.20
N LYS A 27 21.99 -35.48 -5.40
CA LYS A 27 22.54 -36.77 -5.80
C LYS A 27 21.48 -37.85 -5.68
N SER A 28 21.35 -38.65 -6.73
CA SER A 28 20.67 -39.96 -6.82
C SER A 28 21.52 -41.08 -6.24
N GLN A 29 20.87 -42.12 -5.67
CA GLN A 29 21.23 -43.55 -5.67
C GLN A 29 19.99 -44.33 -5.25
N ILE A 30 19.40 -45.15 -6.12
CA ILE A 30 19.66 -46.50 -6.64
C ILE A 30 19.45 -47.59 -5.53
N GLY A 31 18.50 -48.44 -5.85
CA GLY A 31 18.63 -49.84 -5.55
C GLY A 31 17.49 -50.53 -4.80
N GLY A 32 16.81 -51.48 -5.47
CA GLY A 32 16.36 -52.71 -4.83
C GLY A 32 14.88 -53.10 -5.03
N GLU A 33 14.59 -53.75 -6.16
CA GLU A 33 13.54 -54.78 -6.32
C GLU A 33 14.00 -56.10 -5.66
N PRO A 34 13.18 -57.13 -5.29
CA PRO A 34 12.16 -57.73 -6.17
C PRO A 34 10.88 -58.31 -5.48
N SER A 35 9.88 -58.57 -6.31
CA SER A 35 8.74 -59.50 -6.21
C SER A 35 9.21 -60.96 -5.94
N PRO A 36 8.40 -62.01 -5.72
CA PRO A 36 6.95 -62.21 -5.90
C PRO A 36 6.29 -63.09 -4.82
N ASN A 37 4.96 -63.28 -4.79
CA ASN A 37 4.28 -64.60 -4.74
C ASN A 37 2.75 -64.47 -4.61
N GLN A 38 2.06 -64.93 -5.65
CA GLN A 38 0.77 -65.60 -5.53
C GLN A 38 0.99 -67.06 -5.14
N PRO A 39 0.01 -67.85 -4.62
CA PRO A 39 -1.14 -68.28 -5.42
C PRO A 39 -2.45 -68.64 -4.65
N THR A 40 -3.53 -68.66 -5.47
CA THR A 40 -4.62 -69.65 -5.56
C THR A 40 -5.36 -70.19 -4.31
N SER A 41 -6.68 -70.03 -4.30
CA SER A 41 -7.64 -71.16 -4.46
C SER A 41 -9.08 -70.75 -4.22
N SER A 42 -9.92 -71.04 -5.20
CA SER A 42 -11.37 -71.28 -5.13
C SER A 42 -11.57 -72.79 -4.92
N PRO A 43 -12.68 -73.40 -4.46
CA PRO A 43 -14.05 -73.17 -4.95
C PRO A 43 -15.19 -73.51 -3.96
N ALA A 44 -16.43 -73.39 -4.49
CA ALA A 44 -17.66 -74.16 -4.27
C ALA A 44 -18.79 -73.53 -3.49
N ALA A 45 -19.77 -73.07 -4.23
CA ALA A 45 -21.16 -73.56 -4.37
C ALA A 45 -22.00 -73.79 -3.09
N THR A 46 -23.11 -73.04 -2.98
CA THR A 46 -24.48 -73.60 -2.85
C THR A 46 -25.53 -72.49 -2.94
N SER A 47 -26.48 -72.62 -3.87
CA SER A 47 -27.79 -71.95 -4.00
C SER A 47 -28.84 -72.87 -3.40
N PRO A 48 -30.17 -72.55 -3.25
CA PRO A 48 -30.94 -71.30 -3.40
C PRO A 48 -31.96 -71.08 -2.25
N ALA A 49 -32.48 -69.84 -2.12
CA ALA A 49 -33.87 -69.67 -1.57
C ALA A 49 -34.46 -68.38 -2.16
N GLN A 50 -35.65 -68.53 -2.72
CA GLN A 50 -36.46 -67.53 -3.43
C GLN A 50 -37.32 -66.70 -2.46
N HIS A 51 -37.63 -65.45 -2.97
CA HIS A 51 -38.82 -64.60 -2.75
C HIS A 51 -38.70 -63.41 -1.80
N PRO A 52 -39.41 -62.29 -2.07
CA PRO A 52 -40.04 -61.81 -3.27
C PRO A 52 -39.62 -60.35 -3.66
N THR A 53 -39.81 -60.01 -4.89
CA THR A 53 -39.68 -58.73 -5.54
C THR A 53 -40.55 -57.64 -4.91
N PRO A 54 -40.02 -56.48 -4.58
CA PRO A 54 -40.78 -55.24 -4.66
C PRO A 54 -40.48 -54.49 -5.95
N SER A 55 -41.50 -54.00 -6.57
CA SER A 55 -41.54 -53.18 -7.81
C SER A 55 -40.53 -52.01 -7.77
N PRO A 56 -39.95 -51.64 -8.92
CA PRO A 56 -39.10 -50.49 -9.03
C PRO A 56 -39.94 -49.23 -8.92
N LEU A 57 -39.75 -48.54 -7.79
CA LEU A 57 -40.16 -47.13 -7.67
C LEU A 57 -39.21 -46.35 -8.56
N SER A 58 -39.74 -45.88 -9.70
CA SER A 58 -39.07 -45.02 -10.66
C SER A 58 -38.72 -43.71 -9.97
N SER A 59 -37.54 -43.68 -9.34
CA SER A 59 -36.87 -42.44 -8.98
C SER A 59 -36.23 -41.90 -10.25
N GLN A 60 -36.97 -41.09 -11.00
CA GLN A 60 -36.37 -40.21 -11.97
C GLN A 60 -35.33 -39.36 -11.23
N PRO A 61 -34.06 -39.32 -11.63
CA PRO A 61 -33.16 -38.28 -11.19
C PRO A 61 -33.76 -36.96 -11.67
N SER A 62 -34.21 -36.12 -10.78
CA SER A 62 -34.44 -34.70 -11.10
C SER A 62 -33.12 -34.20 -11.68
N GLU A 63 -33.03 -34.11 -13.00
CA GLU A 63 -32.02 -33.29 -13.64
C GLU A 63 -32.15 -31.90 -13.03
N ILE A 64 -31.28 -31.61 -12.07
CA ILE A 64 -30.97 -30.23 -11.67
C ILE A 64 -30.44 -29.62 -12.96
N LYS A 65 -31.34 -28.94 -13.67
CA LYS A 65 -31.03 -28.11 -14.83
C LYS A 65 -29.93 -27.19 -14.35
N ALA A 66 -28.68 -27.54 -14.67
CA ALA A 66 -27.54 -26.64 -14.48
C ALA A 66 -27.93 -25.37 -15.24
N GLU A 67 -28.33 -24.35 -14.49
CA GLU A 67 -28.60 -23.03 -15.04
C GLU A 67 -27.32 -22.65 -15.77
N GLN A 68 -27.37 -22.60 -17.07
CA GLN A 68 -26.24 -22.22 -17.92
C GLN A 68 -25.94 -20.78 -17.55
N VAL A 69 -24.99 -20.59 -16.65
CA VAL A 69 -24.47 -19.28 -16.25
C VAL A 69 -23.78 -18.71 -17.48
N GLN A 70 -24.49 -17.85 -18.20
CA GLN A 70 -23.95 -17.21 -19.40
C GLN A 70 -22.77 -16.32 -18.98
N PRO A 71 -21.68 -16.31 -19.76
CA PRO A 71 -20.54 -15.41 -19.51
C PRO A 71 -21.01 -13.96 -19.55
N LEU A 72 -20.38 -13.10 -18.70
CA LEU A 72 -20.63 -11.66 -18.75
C LEU A 72 -20.19 -11.10 -20.11
N ASP A 73 -21.03 -10.25 -20.68
CA ASP A 73 -20.66 -9.48 -21.87
C ASP A 73 -19.74 -8.33 -21.43
N LEU A 74 -18.46 -8.66 -21.14
CA LEU A 74 -17.47 -7.70 -20.67
C LEU A 74 -17.28 -6.50 -21.62
N PRO A 75 -17.26 -6.65 -22.96
CA PRO A 75 -17.19 -5.51 -23.87
C PRO A 75 -18.36 -4.54 -23.69
N LYS A 76 -19.58 -5.05 -23.66
CA LYS A 76 -20.78 -4.22 -23.45
C LYS A 76 -20.76 -3.53 -22.10
N LEU A 77 -20.41 -4.27 -21.05
CA LEU A 77 -20.32 -3.77 -19.69
C LEU A 77 -19.24 -2.67 -19.58
N ALA A 78 -18.07 -2.92 -20.16
CA ALA A 78 -16.99 -1.93 -20.19
C ALA A 78 -17.38 -0.65 -20.93
N ASN A 79 -18.08 -0.75 -22.06
CA ASN A 79 -18.54 0.40 -22.82
C ASN A 79 -19.54 1.27 -22.02
N SER A 80 -20.38 0.67 -21.18
CA SER A 80 -21.32 1.40 -20.34
C SER A 80 -20.68 2.04 -19.10
N VAL A 81 -19.66 1.42 -18.53
CA VAL A 81 -19.03 1.83 -17.25
C VAL A 81 -17.84 2.76 -17.47
N ARG A 82 -16.99 2.52 -18.48
CA ARG A 82 -15.76 3.26 -18.74
C ARG A 82 -15.89 4.78 -18.84
N PRO A 83 -16.97 5.38 -19.36
CA PRO A 83 -17.09 6.82 -19.40
C PRO A 83 -17.03 7.47 -18.02
N ALA A 84 -17.40 6.74 -16.96
CA ALA A 84 -17.33 7.22 -15.59
C ALA A 84 -16.00 6.88 -14.89
N VAL A 85 -15.15 6.03 -15.48
CA VAL A 85 -13.88 5.58 -14.87
C VAL A 85 -12.75 6.50 -15.28
N ILE A 86 -11.98 6.95 -14.30
CA ILE A 86 -10.91 7.95 -14.46
C ILE A 86 -9.56 7.42 -14.01
N LEU A 87 -8.51 8.02 -14.55
CA LEU A 87 -7.16 7.92 -14.00
C LEU A 87 -6.92 9.15 -13.12
N VAL A 88 -6.59 8.91 -11.85
CA VAL A 88 -6.28 9.95 -10.87
C VAL A 88 -4.77 10.06 -10.75
N THR A 89 -4.22 11.18 -11.20
CA THR A 89 -2.79 11.49 -11.11
C THR A 89 -2.56 12.39 -9.91
N VAL A 90 -1.70 12.00 -9.00
CA VAL A 90 -1.54 12.60 -7.67
C VAL A 90 -0.16 13.20 -7.50
N PHE A 91 -0.08 14.40 -6.91
CA PHE A 91 1.14 15.19 -6.78
C PHE A 91 1.42 15.58 -5.32
N ASP A 92 2.72 15.69 -4.99
CA ASP A 92 3.19 16.25 -3.72
C ASP A 92 3.25 17.79 -3.73
N SER A 93 3.67 18.39 -2.60
CA SER A 93 3.81 19.83 -2.43
C SER A 93 4.87 20.48 -3.33
N SER A 94 5.76 19.70 -3.94
CA SER A 94 6.74 20.19 -4.91
C SER A 94 6.24 20.12 -6.36
N GLY A 95 5.04 19.58 -6.59
CA GLY A 95 4.48 19.33 -7.92
C GLY A 95 5.02 18.05 -8.56
N LYS A 96 5.73 17.21 -7.82
CA LYS A 96 6.24 15.93 -8.31
C LYS A 96 5.11 14.90 -8.31
N LEU A 97 5.03 14.12 -9.40
CA LEU A 97 4.13 12.98 -9.50
C LEU A 97 4.44 11.95 -8.40
N LEU A 98 3.44 11.62 -7.60
CA LEU A 98 3.53 10.56 -6.60
C LEU A 98 3.10 9.21 -7.18
N ARG A 99 1.89 9.16 -7.75
CA ARG A 99 1.30 7.93 -8.31
C ARG A 99 0.15 8.21 -9.25
N ASN A 100 -0.22 7.19 -10.01
CA ASN A 100 -1.45 7.12 -10.80
C ASN A 100 -2.32 6.01 -10.22
N GLU A 101 -3.59 6.29 -10.01
CA GLU A 101 -4.56 5.37 -9.45
C GLU A 101 -5.85 5.41 -10.26
N THR A 102 -6.66 4.37 -10.15
CA THR A 102 -8.00 4.38 -10.75
C THR A 102 -9.00 4.99 -9.76
N GLY A 103 -10.03 5.62 -10.29
CA GLY A 103 -11.21 6.06 -9.57
C GLY A 103 -12.40 6.09 -10.50
N PHE A 104 -13.58 6.42 -9.99
CA PHE A 104 -14.77 6.59 -10.82
C PHE A 104 -15.72 7.62 -10.24
N PHE A 105 -16.40 8.34 -11.15
CA PHE A 105 -17.42 9.31 -10.77
C PHE A 105 -18.67 8.63 -10.22
N ILE A 106 -19.20 9.17 -9.13
CA ILE A 106 -20.41 8.72 -8.44
C ILE A 106 -21.52 9.75 -8.46
N SER A 107 -21.30 10.89 -9.09
CA SER A 107 -22.27 11.97 -9.25
C SER A 107 -21.91 12.83 -10.46
N GLU A 108 -22.91 13.39 -11.12
CA GLU A 108 -22.73 14.25 -12.30
C GLU A 108 -21.94 15.53 -12.01
N ASP A 109 -21.96 16.00 -10.76
CA ASP A 109 -21.25 17.20 -10.32
C ASP A 109 -19.74 16.99 -10.11
N GLY A 110 -19.21 15.80 -10.42
CA GLY A 110 -17.78 15.49 -10.36
C GLY A 110 -17.32 14.94 -9.01
N ARG A 111 -18.22 14.46 -8.14
CA ARG A 111 -17.82 13.62 -7.01
C ARG A 111 -17.36 12.27 -7.52
N PHE A 112 -16.20 11.84 -7.07
CA PHE A 112 -15.64 10.54 -7.43
C PHE A 112 -15.01 9.85 -6.24
N VAL A 113 -14.87 8.54 -6.33
CA VAL A 113 -14.28 7.69 -5.29
C VAL A 113 -13.00 7.05 -5.80
N THR A 114 -12.04 6.90 -4.91
CA THR A 114 -10.82 6.10 -5.08
C THR A 114 -10.38 5.55 -3.72
N THR A 115 -9.24 4.88 -3.66
CA THR A 115 -8.71 4.37 -2.39
C THR A 115 -8.11 5.47 -1.54
N GLY A 116 -8.16 5.33 -0.22
CA GLY A 116 -7.56 6.28 0.72
C GLY A 116 -6.06 6.41 0.52
N ARG A 117 -5.36 5.28 0.28
CA ARG A 117 -3.92 5.26 0.00
C ARG A 117 -3.54 5.99 -1.29
N ALA A 118 -4.46 6.13 -2.25
CA ALA A 118 -4.22 6.86 -3.49
C ALA A 118 -3.77 8.29 -3.24
N ILE A 119 -4.31 8.91 -2.17
CA ILE A 119 -4.07 10.31 -1.84
C ILE A 119 -3.09 10.53 -0.68
N ASP A 120 -2.43 9.47 -0.20
CA ASP A 120 -1.43 9.61 0.86
C ASP A 120 -0.32 10.57 0.46
N SER A 121 -0.06 11.57 1.31
CA SER A 121 0.93 12.64 1.08
C SER A 121 0.61 13.55 -0.11
N ALA A 122 -0.59 13.45 -0.67
CA ALA A 122 -1.03 14.29 -1.77
C ALA A 122 -1.46 15.68 -1.30
N VAL A 123 -1.16 16.69 -2.10
CA VAL A 123 -1.66 18.06 -1.93
C VAL A 123 -2.41 18.53 -3.15
N ASN A 124 -2.34 17.81 -4.26
CA ASN A 124 -3.02 18.09 -5.50
C ASN A 124 -3.23 16.80 -6.31
N ALA A 125 -4.26 16.78 -7.14
CA ALA A 125 -4.49 15.73 -8.11
C ALA A 125 -5.22 16.24 -9.35
N VAL A 126 -5.10 15.46 -10.43
CA VAL A 126 -5.83 15.65 -11.69
C VAL A 126 -6.56 14.36 -12.02
N ALA A 127 -7.86 14.48 -12.29
CA ALA A 127 -8.68 13.39 -12.81
C ALA A 127 -8.69 13.43 -14.34
N LYS A 128 -8.34 12.31 -14.99
CA LYS A 128 -8.32 12.20 -16.44
C LYS A 128 -9.30 11.14 -16.90
N THR A 129 -10.17 11.51 -17.83
CA THR A 129 -11.15 10.61 -18.48
C THR A 129 -10.59 9.98 -19.75
N ALA A 130 -11.18 8.87 -20.19
CA ALA A 130 -10.73 8.13 -21.37
C ALA A 130 -10.89 8.94 -22.67
N ASP A 131 -11.85 9.86 -22.74
CA ASP A 131 -12.08 10.77 -23.86
C ASP A 131 -11.12 11.99 -23.89
N GLY A 132 -10.20 12.08 -22.92
CA GLY A 132 -9.16 13.09 -22.84
C GLY A 132 -9.50 14.28 -21.96
N GLY A 133 -10.65 14.29 -21.27
CA GLY A 133 -10.98 15.32 -20.28
C GLY A 133 -9.94 15.34 -19.14
N LEU A 134 -9.55 16.56 -18.73
CA LEU A 134 -8.63 16.81 -17.60
C LEU A 134 -9.31 17.75 -16.62
N TYR A 135 -9.48 17.30 -15.39
CA TYR A 135 -10.17 18.04 -14.34
C TYR A 135 -9.30 18.17 -13.10
N ASN A 136 -9.11 19.39 -12.62
CA ASN A 136 -8.46 19.59 -11.33
C ASN A 136 -9.32 19.00 -10.21
N VAL A 137 -8.68 18.44 -9.20
CA VAL A 137 -9.35 17.93 -8.02
C VAL A 137 -9.32 18.99 -6.93
N ALA A 138 -10.50 19.51 -6.58
CA ALA A 138 -10.65 20.55 -5.55
C ALA A 138 -10.23 20.07 -4.16
N GLY A 139 -10.39 18.77 -3.88
CA GLY A 139 -9.97 18.18 -2.62
C GLY A 139 -10.87 17.03 -2.16
N ILE A 140 -10.72 16.68 -0.91
CA ILE A 140 -11.42 15.60 -0.21
C ILE A 140 -12.76 16.12 0.34
N LEU A 141 -13.83 15.36 0.14
CA LEU A 141 -15.15 15.60 0.74
C LEU A 141 -15.39 14.69 1.95
N ALA A 142 -15.02 13.42 1.84
CA ALA A 142 -15.13 12.44 2.92
C ALA A 142 -14.04 11.39 2.80
N SER A 143 -13.62 10.80 3.92
CA SER A 143 -12.65 9.71 3.94
C SER A 143 -12.95 8.72 5.05
N SER A 144 -12.65 7.45 4.79
CA SER A 144 -12.74 6.36 5.77
C SER A 144 -11.43 5.57 5.72
N PRO A 145 -10.43 5.90 6.55
CA PRO A 145 -9.17 5.17 6.58
C PRO A 145 -9.32 3.67 6.86
N PRO A 146 -10.23 3.22 7.76
CA PRO A 146 -10.41 1.79 8.00
C PRO A 146 -10.88 1.01 6.77
N LEU A 147 -11.66 1.65 5.88
CA LEU A 147 -12.15 1.05 4.64
C LEU A 147 -11.25 1.31 3.44
N ASP A 148 -10.17 2.08 3.62
CA ASP A 148 -9.30 2.57 2.55
C ASP A 148 -10.09 3.30 1.45
N LEU A 149 -11.04 4.14 1.83
CA LEU A 149 -11.93 4.87 0.92
C LEU A 149 -11.80 6.38 1.07
N VAL A 150 -11.89 7.07 -0.06
CA VAL A 150 -11.98 8.53 -0.10
C VAL A 150 -12.91 8.99 -1.22
N ILE A 151 -13.75 9.99 -0.92
CA ILE A 151 -14.57 10.70 -1.89
C ILE A 151 -13.97 12.09 -2.09
N LEU A 152 -13.65 12.40 -3.34
CA LEU A 152 -13.07 13.67 -3.76
C LEU A 152 -14.03 14.41 -4.71
N LYS A 153 -13.72 15.68 -4.96
CA LYS A 153 -14.46 16.54 -5.87
C LYS A 153 -13.54 17.02 -7.00
N ALA A 154 -13.91 16.72 -8.22
CA ALA A 154 -13.29 17.30 -9.41
C ALA A 154 -14.01 18.59 -9.82
N ASP A 155 -13.29 19.56 -10.39
CA ASP A 155 -13.83 20.84 -10.88
C ASP A 155 -14.51 20.64 -12.23
N VAL A 156 -15.69 20.03 -12.18
CA VAL A 156 -16.51 19.77 -13.36
C VAL A 156 -18.00 19.89 -13.01
N LYS A 157 -18.82 20.31 -13.98
CA LYS A 157 -20.26 20.52 -13.78
C LYS A 157 -21.13 19.37 -14.27
N ARG A 158 -20.63 18.58 -15.22
CA ARG A 158 -21.39 17.45 -15.79
C ARG A 158 -20.44 16.41 -16.34
N VAL A 159 -20.52 15.22 -15.77
CA VAL A 159 -19.75 14.04 -16.21
C VAL A 159 -20.62 12.79 -16.16
N PRO A 160 -20.35 11.78 -16.99
CA PRO A 160 -20.88 10.44 -16.77
C PRO A 160 -20.49 9.93 -15.38
N PHE A 161 -21.40 9.24 -14.69
CA PHE A 161 -21.16 8.70 -13.37
C PHE A 161 -21.85 7.35 -13.20
N LEU A 162 -21.40 6.59 -12.21
CA LEU A 162 -22.01 5.33 -11.79
C LEU A 162 -22.94 5.59 -10.63
N ASP A 163 -24.21 5.23 -10.83
CA ASP A 163 -25.25 5.41 -9.82
C ASP A 163 -25.15 4.32 -8.75
N LEU A 164 -24.82 4.71 -7.53
CA LEU A 164 -24.73 3.81 -6.37
C LEU A 164 -26.12 3.39 -5.85
N SER A 165 -27.19 4.10 -6.21
CA SER A 165 -28.55 3.82 -5.72
C SER A 165 -29.15 2.54 -6.30
N LYS A 166 -28.59 2.00 -7.39
CA LYS A 166 -29.06 0.78 -8.05
C LYS A 166 -28.92 -0.48 -7.19
N ASN A 167 -28.37 -0.32 -5.97
CA ASN A 167 -28.33 -1.34 -4.91
C ASN A 167 -27.85 -2.72 -5.40
N ALA A 168 -26.80 -2.72 -6.24
CA ALA A 168 -26.21 -3.94 -6.73
C ALA A 168 -25.66 -4.75 -5.55
N LYS A 169 -26.18 -5.94 -5.37
CA LYS A 169 -25.74 -6.88 -4.35
C LYS A 169 -25.01 -8.02 -5.03
N ALA A 170 -23.87 -8.37 -4.49
CA ALA A 170 -23.19 -9.58 -4.91
C ALA A 170 -23.19 -10.56 -3.73
N GLU A 171 -23.73 -11.74 -4.00
CA GLU A 171 -23.63 -12.89 -3.11
C GLU A 171 -22.44 -13.76 -3.52
N VAL A 172 -22.00 -14.62 -2.62
CA VAL A 172 -20.92 -15.58 -2.92
C VAL A 172 -21.33 -16.44 -4.11
N GLY A 173 -20.45 -16.58 -5.08
CA GLY A 173 -20.71 -17.24 -6.36
C GLY A 173 -21.19 -16.30 -7.47
N ALA A 174 -21.59 -15.05 -7.16
CA ALA A 174 -21.99 -14.09 -8.17
C ALA A 174 -20.83 -13.70 -9.09
N ARG A 175 -21.12 -13.55 -10.38
CA ARG A 175 -20.15 -13.07 -11.38
C ARG A 175 -20.16 -11.55 -11.41
N VAL A 176 -18.99 -10.97 -11.51
CA VAL A 176 -18.80 -9.52 -11.50
C VAL A 176 -17.77 -9.10 -12.55
N GLY A 177 -17.94 -7.89 -13.07
CA GLY A 177 -16.96 -7.25 -13.95
C GLY A 177 -16.13 -6.25 -13.16
N VAL A 178 -14.81 -6.29 -13.29
CA VAL A 178 -13.91 -5.28 -12.76
C VAL A 178 -13.40 -4.43 -13.92
N ILE A 179 -13.70 -3.12 -13.88
CA ILE A 179 -13.47 -2.22 -15.01
C ILE A 179 -12.45 -1.14 -14.59
N GLY A 180 -11.20 -1.34 -14.96
CA GLY A 180 -10.15 -0.34 -14.70
C GLY A 180 -10.20 0.83 -15.69
N SER A 181 -9.42 1.89 -15.37
CA SER A 181 -9.26 3.03 -16.27
C SER A 181 -8.60 2.61 -17.58
N ALA A 182 -9.17 3.02 -18.71
CA ALA A 182 -8.59 2.76 -20.03
C ALA A 182 -7.18 3.36 -20.18
N LEU A 183 -6.82 4.31 -19.33
CA LEU A 183 -5.51 4.99 -19.32
C LEU A 183 -4.48 4.29 -18.43
N ALA A 184 -4.88 3.25 -17.69
CA ALA A 184 -4.01 2.48 -16.80
C ALA A 184 -3.30 1.30 -17.49
N GLY A 185 -3.27 1.26 -18.82
CA GLY A 185 -2.61 0.20 -19.58
C GLY A 185 -3.19 -1.19 -19.29
N SER A 186 -2.33 -2.16 -19.01
CA SER A 186 -2.76 -3.55 -18.75
C SER A 186 -3.62 -3.69 -17.49
N GLU A 187 -3.46 -2.82 -16.50
CA GLU A 187 -4.26 -2.82 -15.28
C GLU A 187 -5.69 -2.32 -15.52
N GLY A 188 -5.91 -1.54 -16.58
CA GLY A 188 -7.21 -1.01 -16.99
C GLY A 188 -8.05 -1.97 -17.85
N VAL A 189 -7.54 -3.14 -18.21
CA VAL A 189 -8.28 -4.13 -19.00
C VAL A 189 -9.45 -4.66 -18.18
N PRO A 190 -10.70 -4.68 -18.74
CA PRO A 190 -11.85 -5.27 -18.06
C PRO A 190 -11.63 -6.75 -17.79
N ARG A 191 -12.00 -7.18 -16.60
CA ARG A 191 -11.85 -8.57 -16.16
C ARG A 191 -13.13 -9.07 -15.55
N GLU A 192 -13.38 -10.32 -15.76
CA GLU A 192 -14.44 -11.04 -15.06
C GLU A 192 -13.85 -11.70 -13.81
N GLY A 193 -14.62 -11.69 -12.74
CA GLY A 193 -14.33 -12.36 -11.50
C GLY A 193 -15.57 -12.97 -10.89
N THR A 194 -15.38 -13.75 -9.85
CA THR A 194 -16.47 -14.35 -9.06
C THR A 194 -16.28 -13.97 -7.59
N VAL A 195 -17.36 -13.64 -6.90
CA VAL A 195 -17.33 -13.37 -5.46
C VAL A 195 -17.01 -14.68 -4.74
N ALA A 196 -15.80 -14.79 -4.23
CA ALA A 196 -15.32 -15.99 -3.54
C ALA A 196 -15.71 -16.00 -2.07
N ALA A 197 -15.73 -14.83 -1.43
CA ALA A 197 -16.10 -14.68 -0.03
C ALA A 197 -16.73 -13.31 0.24
N LYS A 198 -17.59 -13.27 1.27
CA LYS A 198 -18.22 -12.05 1.75
C LYS A 198 -18.11 -12.03 3.28
N GLN A 199 -17.54 -10.97 3.81
CA GLN A 199 -17.34 -10.77 5.24
C GLN A 199 -18.05 -9.48 5.64
N PRO A 200 -19.03 -9.55 6.56
CA PRO A 200 -19.69 -8.35 7.07
C PRO A 200 -18.72 -7.55 7.94
N GLU A 201 -18.60 -6.25 7.67
CA GLU A 201 -17.86 -5.29 8.48
C GLU A 201 -18.79 -4.19 8.98
N PHE A 202 -18.35 -3.41 9.97
CA PHE A 202 -19.18 -2.41 10.65
C PHE A 202 -19.79 -1.34 9.71
N GLN A 203 -19.11 -1.02 8.61
CA GLN A 203 -19.55 0.03 7.68
C GLN A 203 -19.86 -0.48 6.27
N GLY A 204 -20.02 -1.78 6.10
CA GLY A 204 -20.31 -2.42 4.81
C GLY A 204 -19.55 -3.73 4.66
N ASP A 205 -19.92 -4.51 3.65
CA ASP A 205 -19.29 -5.80 3.43
C ASP A 205 -17.93 -5.68 2.76
N ARG A 206 -17.03 -6.56 3.13
CA ARG A 206 -15.78 -6.81 2.45
C ARG A 206 -15.93 -8.06 1.59
N LEU A 207 -15.65 -7.93 0.31
CA LEU A 207 -15.74 -9.02 -0.65
C LEU A 207 -14.35 -9.46 -1.09
N GLU A 208 -14.18 -10.75 -1.29
CA GLU A 208 -13.02 -11.32 -1.97
C GLU A 208 -13.45 -11.76 -3.35
N ILE A 209 -12.77 -11.29 -4.39
CA ILE A 209 -13.06 -11.64 -5.78
C ILE A 209 -11.95 -12.56 -6.31
N ALA A 210 -12.35 -13.75 -6.75
CA ALA A 210 -11.49 -14.65 -7.49
C ALA A 210 -11.40 -14.18 -8.95
N MET A 211 -10.18 -13.87 -9.39
CA MET A 211 -9.89 -13.37 -10.74
C MET A 211 -8.61 -14.00 -11.28
N PRO A 212 -8.48 -14.19 -12.60
CA PRO A 212 -7.29 -14.78 -13.23
C PRO A 212 -6.05 -13.86 -13.15
N SER A 213 -6.22 -12.57 -12.94
CA SER A 213 -5.11 -11.59 -12.85
C SER A 213 -5.53 -10.38 -12.05
N ALA A 214 -4.54 -9.69 -11.46
CA ALA A 214 -4.76 -8.47 -10.69
C ALA A 214 -5.37 -7.33 -11.53
N SER A 215 -6.17 -6.49 -10.89
CA SER A 215 -6.73 -5.25 -11.43
C SER A 215 -6.18 -4.06 -10.67
N SER A 216 -6.38 -2.83 -11.16
CA SER A 216 -5.93 -1.65 -10.42
C SER A 216 -6.83 -1.34 -9.22
N ALA A 217 -6.21 -0.94 -8.10
CA ALA A 217 -6.95 -0.41 -6.97
C ALA A 217 -7.75 0.84 -7.39
N GLY A 218 -8.92 1.04 -6.77
CA GLY A 218 -9.83 2.12 -7.15
C GLY A 218 -10.77 1.77 -8.32
N SER A 219 -10.64 0.60 -8.96
CA SER A 219 -11.54 0.16 -10.02
C SER A 219 -12.93 -0.17 -9.50
N PRO A 220 -14.02 0.23 -10.20
CA PRO A 220 -15.36 -0.23 -9.86
C PRO A 220 -15.52 -1.72 -10.16
N VAL A 221 -16.24 -2.38 -9.28
CA VAL A 221 -16.74 -3.75 -9.45
C VAL A 221 -18.23 -3.66 -9.71
N VAL A 222 -18.69 -4.24 -10.81
CA VAL A 222 -20.07 -4.12 -11.27
C VAL A 222 -20.70 -5.48 -11.54
N ASP A 223 -22.01 -5.54 -11.38
CA ASP A 223 -22.81 -6.72 -11.77
C ASP A 223 -23.06 -6.75 -13.29
N GLU A 224 -23.79 -7.75 -13.76
CA GLU A 224 -24.16 -7.95 -15.17
C GLU A 224 -24.96 -6.77 -15.78
N ASN A 225 -25.64 -5.98 -14.95
CA ASN A 225 -26.45 -4.83 -15.33
C ASN A 225 -25.69 -3.50 -15.25
N GLY A 226 -24.39 -3.51 -14.84
CA GLY A 226 -23.59 -2.33 -14.63
C GLY A 226 -23.86 -1.62 -13.31
N GLY A 227 -24.59 -2.26 -12.39
CA GLY A 227 -24.77 -1.78 -11.02
C GLY A 227 -23.47 -1.93 -10.22
N VAL A 228 -23.12 -0.93 -9.43
CA VAL A 228 -21.87 -0.93 -8.65
C VAL A 228 -22.01 -1.84 -7.42
N VAL A 229 -21.25 -2.93 -7.40
CA VAL A 229 -21.12 -3.86 -6.29
C VAL A 229 -20.14 -3.34 -5.25
N GLY A 230 -19.08 -2.64 -5.69
CA GLY A 230 -18.07 -2.09 -4.80
C GLY A 230 -16.87 -1.50 -5.56
N ILE A 231 -15.79 -1.28 -4.82
CA ILE A 231 -14.53 -0.74 -5.31
C ILE A 231 -13.36 -1.65 -4.89
N VAL A 232 -12.43 -1.90 -5.80
CA VAL A 232 -11.19 -2.63 -5.49
C VAL A 232 -10.33 -1.80 -4.54
N THR A 233 -10.08 -2.30 -3.33
CA THR A 233 -9.19 -1.67 -2.36
C THR A 233 -7.83 -2.33 -2.27
N SER A 234 -7.70 -3.60 -2.65
CA SER A 234 -6.42 -4.28 -2.75
C SER A 234 -6.41 -5.25 -3.91
N ALA A 235 -5.35 -5.19 -4.72
CA ALA A 235 -5.12 -6.06 -5.85
C ALA A 235 -3.75 -6.73 -5.71
N GLY A 236 -3.74 -7.91 -5.08
CA GLY A 236 -2.55 -8.73 -4.86
C GLY A 236 -2.84 -10.18 -5.21
N GLU A 237 -2.40 -11.12 -4.37
CA GLU A 237 -2.80 -12.54 -4.49
C GLU A 237 -4.32 -12.72 -4.44
N LYS A 238 -4.98 -11.85 -3.67
CA LYS A 238 -6.44 -11.77 -3.57
C LYS A 238 -6.89 -10.36 -3.92
N THR A 239 -7.98 -10.28 -4.69
CA THR A 239 -8.64 -9.01 -4.97
C THR A 239 -9.67 -8.73 -3.89
N ILE A 240 -9.42 -7.70 -3.09
CA ILE A 240 -10.30 -7.25 -2.02
C ILE A 240 -11.11 -6.07 -2.49
N VAL A 241 -12.39 -6.11 -2.21
CA VAL A 241 -13.38 -5.12 -2.62
C VAL A 241 -14.17 -4.64 -1.40
N THR A 242 -14.29 -3.35 -1.25
CA THR A 242 -15.20 -2.73 -0.30
C THR A 242 -16.54 -2.49 -0.98
N SER A 243 -17.63 -2.94 -0.37
CA SER A 243 -18.96 -2.97 -0.99
C SER A 243 -19.55 -1.58 -1.26
N SER A 244 -20.52 -1.52 -2.17
CA SER A 244 -21.25 -0.28 -2.50
C SER A 244 -21.99 0.28 -1.28
N SER A 245 -22.45 -0.55 -0.35
CA SER A 245 -23.06 -0.10 0.89
C SER A 245 -22.14 0.78 1.74
N ALA A 246 -20.84 0.46 1.77
CA ALA A 246 -19.82 1.30 2.42
C ALA A 246 -19.66 2.65 1.71
N LEU A 247 -19.66 2.64 0.36
CA LEU A 247 -19.61 3.88 -0.44
C LEU A 247 -20.81 4.77 -0.18
N ILE A 248 -22.01 4.21 -0.17
CA ILE A 248 -23.27 4.93 0.14
C ILE A 248 -23.20 5.52 1.55
N SER A 249 -22.76 4.73 2.53
CA SER A 249 -22.60 5.18 3.91
C SER A 249 -21.60 6.33 4.03
N LEU A 250 -20.48 6.26 3.31
CA LEU A 250 -19.48 7.35 3.28
C LEU A 250 -20.03 8.59 2.57
N GLN A 251 -20.76 8.42 1.47
CA GLN A 251 -21.37 9.50 0.72
C GLN A 251 -22.43 10.24 1.54
N SER A 252 -23.23 9.50 2.36
CA SER A 252 -24.26 10.10 3.21
C SER A 252 -23.72 10.98 4.34
N GLN A 253 -22.45 10.85 4.68
CA GLN A 253 -21.76 11.70 5.67
C GLN A 253 -21.36 13.07 5.10
N ILE A 254 -21.46 13.26 3.78
CA ILE A 254 -21.11 14.53 3.15
C ILE A 254 -22.28 15.50 3.33
N ALA A 255 -22.07 16.57 4.11
CA ALA A 255 -23.05 17.62 4.25
C ALA A 255 -23.32 18.30 2.90
N PRO A 256 -24.57 18.78 2.64
CA PRO A 256 -24.91 19.45 1.38
C PRO A 256 -23.99 20.63 1.03
N GLU A 257 -23.54 21.37 2.05
CA GLU A 257 -22.65 22.54 1.91
C GLU A 257 -21.16 22.19 2.08
N ALA A 258 -20.81 20.89 2.04
CA ALA A 258 -19.41 20.48 2.23
C ALA A 258 -18.53 21.03 1.13
N THR A 259 -17.48 21.74 1.53
CA THR A 259 -16.44 22.23 0.62
C THR A 259 -15.28 21.24 0.59
N ALA A 260 -14.93 20.78 -0.61
CA ALA A 260 -13.79 19.92 -0.81
C ALA A 260 -12.49 20.63 -0.41
N ARG A 261 -11.65 19.95 0.36
CA ARG A 261 -10.36 20.48 0.80
C ARG A 261 -9.32 19.36 0.77
N TRP A 262 -8.13 19.67 0.31
CA TRP A 262 -7.00 18.78 0.54
C TRP A 262 -6.73 18.71 2.05
N ALA A 263 -6.43 17.52 2.54
CA ALA A 263 -5.88 17.41 3.88
C ALA A 263 -4.68 18.36 3.88
N LYS A 264 -4.74 19.40 4.67
CA LYS A 264 -3.56 20.22 4.90
C LYS A 264 -2.53 19.22 5.40
N THR A 265 -1.57 18.85 4.57
CA THR A 265 -0.25 18.50 5.08
C THR A 265 -0.04 19.53 6.16
N SER A 266 0.22 19.13 7.41
CA SER A 266 0.30 20.09 8.51
C SER A 266 1.13 21.27 8.06
N GLU A 267 0.52 22.14 7.25
CA GLU A 267 0.96 23.49 7.05
C GLU A 267 0.71 24.13 8.39
N THR A 268 1.75 24.06 9.19
CA THR A 268 2.05 25.14 10.09
C THR A 268 1.40 26.39 9.54
N SER A 269 0.50 26.97 10.34
CA SER A 269 -0.11 28.28 10.28
C SER A 269 0.46 29.25 9.23
N PRO A 270 -0.35 30.08 8.53
CA PRO A 270 0.13 30.93 7.46
C PRO A 270 1.32 31.75 7.96
N ASN A 271 2.48 31.40 7.39
CA ASN A 271 3.74 32.09 7.59
C ASN A 271 4.24 32.17 9.04
N PRO A 272 4.70 31.08 9.67
CA PRO A 272 5.77 31.25 10.60
C PRO A 272 6.96 31.67 9.72
N ARG A 273 7.47 32.87 9.95
CA ARG A 273 8.84 33.30 9.61
C ARG A 273 9.69 32.03 9.64
N PRO A 274 10.45 31.65 8.58
CA PRO A 274 11.15 30.38 8.52
C PRO A 274 11.93 30.22 9.82
N THR A 275 11.49 29.29 10.66
CA THR A 275 12.22 29.01 11.91
C THR A 275 13.58 28.51 11.44
N PRO A 276 14.65 29.20 11.76
CA PRO A 276 15.98 28.84 11.31
C PRO A 276 16.20 27.37 11.68
N LYS A 277 16.67 26.58 10.72
CA LYS A 277 16.99 25.16 10.99
C LYS A 277 17.88 25.14 12.25
N PRO A 278 17.56 24.29 13.25
CA PRO A 278 18.37 24.23 14.44
C PRO A 278 19.82 23.94 14.06
N ARG A 279 20.72 24.75 14.60
CA ARG A 279 22.14 24.65 14.34
C ARG A 279 22.92 24.71 15.65
N VAL A 280 24.03 24.03 15.71
CA VAL A 280 24.95 24.13 16.82
C VAL A 280 25.58 25.54 16.81
N VAL A 281 25.49 26.25 17.90
CA VAL A 281 26.03 27.63 18.06
C VAL A 281 27.28 27.68 18.92
N TYR A 282 27.48 26.67 19.79
CA TYR A 282 28.67 26.52 20.61
C TYR A 282 29.10 25.05 20.62
N ALA A 283 30.31 24.76 20.19
CA ALA A 283 30.81 23.40 19.95
C ALA A 283 32.31 23.32 20.37
N PRO A 284 32.62 23.24 21.67
CA PRO A 284 34.01 23.02 22.10
C PRO A 284 34.50 21.67 21.59
N GLN A 285 35.73 21.65 21.11
CA GLN A 285 36.37 20.42 20.65
C GLN A 285 36.81 19.55 21.82
N PRO A 286 36.77 18.24 21.73
CA PRO A 286 37.34 17.35 22.72
C PRO A 286 38.86 17.53 22.78
N ALA A 287 39.38 17.78 23.98
CA ALA A 287 40.81 17.80 24.21
C ALA A 287 41.38 16.37 24.13
N PHE A 288 42.57 16.21 23.60
CA PHE A 288 43.28 14.95 23.64
C PHE A 288 43.81 14.72 25.07
N PRO A 289 43.37 13.66 25.79
CA PRO A 289 43.88 13.40 27.14
C PRO A 289 45.33 12.96 27.09
N ALA A 290 46.15 13.51 28.02
CA ALA A 290 47.56 13.18 28.06
C ALA A 290 47.85 11.68 28.29
N GLU A 291 46.91 11.01 28.97
CA GLU A 291 47.01 9.57 29.27
C GLU A 291 46.56 8.69 28.07
N ALA A 292 46.02 9.27 27.02
CA ALA A 292 45.52 8.54 25.86
C ALA A 292 46.53 8.43 24.71
N HIS A 293 47.82 8.74 24.97
CA HIS A 293 48.87 8.66 23.95
C HIS A 293 48.88 7.29 23.31
N THR A 294 48.75 7.32 21.98
CA THR A 294 48.85 6.15 21.10
C THR A 294 50.12 6.31 20.25
N ARG A 295 50.47 5.31 19.50
CA ARG A 295 51.65 5.43 18.62
C ARG A 295 51.45 6.58 17.63
N PRO A 296 52.45 7.44 17.40
CA PRO A 296 52.38 8.57 16.49
C PRO A 296 51.90 8.11 15.10
N GLY A 297 51.02 8.91 14.47
CA GLY A 297 50.48 8.63 13.14
C GLY A 297 49.23 7.76 13.11
N ILE A 298 48.66 7.34 14.23
CA ILE A 298 47.40 6.61 14.28
C ILE A 298 46.21 7.58 14.42
N SER A 299 45.33 7.58 13.44
CA SER A 299 44.03 8.30 13.50
C SER A 299 42.97 7.43 14.13
N ARG A 300 42.24 7.95 15.10
CA ARG A 300 41.11 7.28 15.76
C ARG A 300 39.84 8.07 15.53
N SER A 301 38.84 7.41 14.97
CA SER A 301 37.57 8.04 14.63
C SER A 301 36.42 7.36 15.33
N GLY A 302 35.46 8.15 15.81
CA GLY A 302 34.23 7.70 16.43
C GLY A 302 33.02 8.48 15.92
N ARG A 303 31.82 8.00 16.20
CA ARG A 303 30.56 8.68 15.92
C ARG A 303 29.73 8.77 17.18
N PHE A 304 29.21 9.96 17.45
CA PHE A 304 28.45 10.26 18.65
C PHE A 304 27.14 10.95 18.27
N ARG A 305 26.06 10.64 18.96
CA ARG A 305 24.78 11.33 18.81
C ARG A 305 24.56 12.25 20.00
N VAL A 306 24.35 13.53 19.71
CA VAL A 306 24.01 14.55 20.71
C VAL A 306 22.55 14.91 20.53
N SER A 307 21.78 14.86 21.62
CA SER A 307 20.38 15.31 21.66
C SER A 307 20.28 16.62 22.41
N PHE A 308 19.63 17.61 21.80
CA PHE A 308 19.41 18.93 22.36
C PHE A 308 17.98 19.10 22.83
N ASN A 309 17.77 19.76 23.97
CA ASN A 309 16.45 20.15 24.44
C ASN A 309 15.95 21.44 23.73
N ALA A 310 14.69 21.82 23.98
CA ALA A 310 14.09 23.02 23.40
C ALA A 310 14.82 24.34 23.77
N HIS A 311 15.60 24.34 24.87
CA HIS A 311 16.42 25.49 25.28
C HIS A 311 17.79 25.54 24.59
N GLY A 312 18.09 24.53 23.74
CA GLY A 312 19.35 24.44 23.01
C GLY A 312 20.51 23.82 23.78
N ASN A 313 20.30 23.26 24.97
CA ASN A 313 21.35 22.58 25.72
C ASN A 313 21.44 21.10 25.33
N ALA A 314 22.66 20.56 25.28
CA ALA A 314 22.87 19.14 25.11
C ALA A 314 22.33 18.39 26.33
N ARG A 315 21.36 17.46 26.11
CA ARG A 315 20.68 16.67 27.14
C ARG A 315 21.28 15.27 27.27
N ASN A 316 21.61 14.67 26.14
CA ASN A 316 22.13 13.30 26.09
C ASN A 316 23.18 13.16 24.99
N VAL A 317 24.22 12.39 25.29
CA VAL A 317 25.27 12.01 24.33
C VAL A 317 25.38 10.49 24.30
N GLN A 318 25.21 9.88 23.14
CA GLN A 318 25.29 8.44 22.93
C GLN A 318 26.47 8.12 22.00
N ILE A 319 27.22 7.09 22.30
CA ILE A 319 28.23 6.51 21.40
C ILE A 319 27.51 5.67 20.36
N ILE A 320 27.62 6.05 19.09
CA ILE A 320 27.16 5.23 17.95
C ILE A 320 28.28 4.29 17.50
N GLN A 321 29.48 4.82 17.47
CA GLN A 321 30.71 4.11 17.15
C GLN A 321 31.84 4.67 18.03
N SER A 322 32.44 3.79 18.83
CA SER A 322 33.58 4.13 19.68
C SER A 322 34.82 4.50 18.85
N THR A 323 35.67 5.37 19.35
CA THR A 323 37.02 5.64 18.83
C THR A 323 37.97 4.44 18.99
N GLY A 324 37.55 3.42 19.75
CA GLY A 324 38.42 2.28 20.13
C GLY A 324 39.34 2.60 21.32
N ASN A 325 39.16 3.75 21.98
CA ASN A 325 39.87 4.12 23.22
C ASN A 325 38.88 4.81 24.17
N GLY A 326 38.68 4.22 25.36
CA GLY A 326 37.73 4.71 26.36
C GLY A 326 38.02 6.11 26.88
N LEU A 327 39.30 6.53 26.96
CA LEU A 327 39.68 7.88 27.38
C LEU A 327 39.28 8.92 26.31
N LEU A 328 39.46 8.61 25.02
CA LEU A 328 39.05 9.47 23.92
C LEU A 328 37.53 9.57 23.83
N ASP A 329 36.83 8.47 24.06
CA ASP A 329 35.35 8.45 24.10
C ASP A 329 34.82 9.32 25.25
N GLN A 330 35.42 9.23 26.45
CA GLN A 330 35.05 10.07 27.60
C GLN A 330 35.34 11.54 27.35
N ALA A 331 36.53 11.88 26.82
CA ALA A 331 36.87 13.26 26.45
C ALA A 331 35.86 13.82 25.43
N THR A 332 35.46 13.01 24.44
CA THR A 332 34.44 13.38 23.46
C THR A 332 33.10 13.64 24.13
N ILE A 333 32.61 12.73 24.98
CA ILE A 333 31.34 12.90 25.71
C ILE A 333 31.37 14.16 26.56
N GLY A 334 32.47 14.42 27.25
CA GLY A 334 32.65 15.62 28.08
C GLY A 334 32.53 16.91 27.26
N ALA A 335 33.16 16.98 26.10
CA ALA A 335 33.08 18.12 25.18
C ALA A 335 31.67 18.28 24.59
N LEU A 336 31.08 17.20 24.10
CA LEU A 336 29.76 17.23 23.47
C LEU A 336 28.61 17.57 24.42
N ARG A 337 28.74 17.28 25.70
CA ARG A 337 27.79 17.72 26.75
C ARG A 337 27.77 19.25 26.95
N GLN A 338 28.82 19.95 26.60
CA GLN A 338 28.91 21.40 26.67
C GLN A 338 28.36 22.09 25.41
N TRP A 339 28.02 21.33 24.37
CA TRP A 339 27.50 21.88 23.13
C TRP A 339 26.16 22.58 23.36
N LYS A 340 25.95 23.67 22.61
CA LYS A 340 24.68 24.40 22.58
C LYS A 340 24.21 24.59 21.18
N SER A 341 22.91 24.49 21.01
CA SER A 341 22.23 24.78 19.74
C SER A 341 21.36 26.04 19.86
N THR A 342 20.85 26.50 18.73
CA THR A 342 19.80 27.51 18.74
C THR A 342 18.58 26.96 19.49
N PRO A 343 17.94 27.77 20.38
CA PRO A 343 16.72 27.37 21.06
C PRO A 343 15.56 27.24 20.08
N GLY A 344 14.53 26.50 20.45
CA GLY A 344 13.29 26.34 19.68
C GLY A 344 12.68 24.96 19.82
N ARG A 345 13.28 23.93 19.28
CA ARG A 345 12.77 22.56 19.34
C ARG A 345 13.84 21.55 19.74
N GLU A 346 13.40 20.43 20.26
CA GLU A 346 14.29 19.28 20.50
C GLU A 346 14.73 18.68 19.15
N TRP A 347 16.01 18.33 19.06
CA TRP A 347 16.58 17.68 17.88
C TRP A 347 17.87 16.95 18.24
N SER A 348 18.39 16.16 17.31
CA SER A 348 19.63 15.41 17.51
C SER A 348 20.56 15.61 16.32
N ALA A 349 21.85 15.61 16.59
CA ALA A 349 22.92 15.61 15.58
C ALA A 349 23.82 14.40 15.76
N THR A 350 24.27 13.80 14.67
CA THR A 350 25.34 12.80 14.68
C THR A 350 26.64 13.47 14.29
N VAL A 351 27.63 13.39 15.18
CA VAL A 351 28.90 14.08 15.09
C VAL A 351 30.01 13.05 14.88
N PRO A 352 30.73 13.08 13.74
CA PRO A 352 31.97 12.34 13.60
C PRO A 352 33.09 13.10 14.33
N VAL A 353 33.87 12.39 15.11
CA VAL A 353 35.02 12.94 15.83
C VAL A 353 36.26 12.14 15.44
N THR A 354 37.32 12.83 15.08
CA THR A 354 38.61 12.22 14.72
C THR A 354 39.71 12.84 15.53
N PHE A 355 40.46 12.03 16.23
CA PHE A 355 41.68 12.40 16.92
C PHE A 355 42.89 12.06 16.06
N GLN A 356 43.78 13.02 15.91
CA GLN A 356 45.08 12.87 15.24
C GLN A 356 46.15 13.29 16.18
N GLU A 357 47.15 12.46 16.36
CA GLU A 357 48.33 12.71 17.18
C GLU A 357 49.46 13.26 16.33
#